data_6c68f9c72c2a1422a496d85bbec74a08
#
_entry.id   6c68f9c72c2a1422a496d85bbec74a08
#
_cell.length_a   1.000
_cell.length_b   1.000
_cell.length_c   1.000
_cell.angle_alpha   90.00
_cell.angle_beta   90.00
_cell.angle_gamma   90.00
#
_symmetry.space_group_name_H-M   'P 1'
#
loop_
_entity.id
_entity.type
_entity.pdbx_description
1 polymer ?
#
loop_
_entity_poly.entity_id
_entity_poly.type
_entity_poly.pdbx_seq_one_letter_code
_entity_poly.pdbx_strand_id
1 'polypeptide(L)'
;MKQSRFERAICFAVNAHAGMTRKGSRTPYIVHPMEAAVIASSLTEDEDVLCAAVLHDTVEDTPVTAGELREEFGERVASLVLFDSENKREGLPPADTWELRKQETLDALSSAGREEQILVLSDKLSNLRSIFRSFLEKGDALWLAFHQKDKNKQEWYYRGIAEKLTLLRD
;
A
#
# COMPACT_ATOMS: atom_id res chain seq x y z
N MET A 1 11.55 -22.56 18.19
CA MET A 1 10.15 -22.43 17.67
C MET A 1 10.22 -22.19 16.18
N LYS A 2 9.32 -22.77 15.40
CA LYS A 2 9.24 -22.51 13.96
C LYS A 2 8.49 -21.18 13.77
N GLN A 3 9.04 -20.24 12.98
CA GLN A 3 8.38 -18.97 12.67
C GLN A 3 7.01 -19.23 11.98
N SER A 4 5.99 -18.43 12.32
CA SER A 4 4.73 -18.39 11.58
C SER A 4 4.95 -17.85 10.17
N ARG A 5 3.98 -18.01 9.28
CA ARG A 5 4.07 -17.45 7.93
C ARG A 5 4.10 -15.92 7.96
N PHE A 6 3.33 -15.31 8.86
CA PHE A 6 3.33 -13.86 9.05
C PHE A 6 4.68 -13.33 9.56
N GLU A 7 5.31 -14.00 10.53
CA GLU A 7 6.67 -13.62 11.00
C GLU A 7 7.70 -13.70 9.87
N ARG A 8 7.61 -14.70 8.98
CA ARG A 8 8.47 -14.79 7.79
C ARG A 8 8.20 -13.66 6.81
N ALA A 9 6.92 -13.28 6.60
CA ALA A 9 6.54 -12.17 5.74
C ALA A 9 7.10 -10.83 6.26
N ILE A 10 7.09 -10.59 7.58
CA ILE A 10 7.73 -9.42 8.20
C ILE A 10 9.24 -9.41 7.89
N CYS A 11 9.94 -10.52 8.13
CA CYS A 11 11.38 -10.61 7.85
C CYS A 11 11.68 -10.39 6.36
N PHE A 12 10.87 -10.94 5.48
CA PHE A 12 10.98 -10.76 4.04
C PHE A 12 10.82 -9.28 3.64
N ALA A 13 9.76 -8.62 4.12
CA ALA A 13 9.52 -7.20 3.85
C ALA A 13 10.64 -6.29 4.39
N VAL A 14 11.18 -6.59 5.59
CA VAL A 14 12.33 -5.87 6.16
C VAL A 14 13.55 -5.95 5.24
N ASN A 15 13.85 -7.14 4.72
CA ASN A 15 14.97 -7.35 3.80
C ASN A 15 14.73 -6.68 2.44
N ALA A 16 13.52 -6.80 1.88
CA ALA A 16 13.16 -6.21 0.60
C ALA A 16 13.28 -4.68 0.61
N HIS A 17 12.85 -4.03 1.69
CA HIS A 17 12.91 -2.56 1.85
C HIS A 17 14.16 -2.06 2.57
N ALA A 18 15.21 -2.89 2.70
CA ALA A 18 16.43 -2.50 3.40
C ALA A 18 17.05 -1.22 2.82
N GLY A 19 17.35 -0.25 3.69
CA GLY A 19 17.95 1.03 3.30
C GLY A 19 16.96 2.05 2.71
N MET A 20 15.70 1.68 2.44
CA MET A 20 14.69 2.61 1.94
C MET A 20 14.11 3.47 3.07
N THR A 21 13.69 4.69 2.73
CA THR A 21 13.03 5.62 3.66
C THR A 21 11.73 6.16 3.08
N ARG A 22 10.81 6.55 3.96
CA ARG A 22 9.56 7.21 3.58
C ARG A 22 9.83 8.57 2.91
N LYS A 23 9.05 8.88 1.91
CA LYS A 23 9.17 10.08 1.09
C LYS A 23 9.19 11.35 1.96
N GLY A 24 10.21 12.18 1.79
CA GLY A 24 10.35 13.44 2.52
C GLY A 24 10.71 13.31 4.01
N SER A 25 11.13 12.11 4.47
CA SER A 25 11.55 11.88 5.86
C SER A 25 12.76 10.93 5.94
N ARG A 26 13.30 10.73 7.16
CA ARG A 26 14.32 9.72 7.46
C ARG A 26 13.75 8.45 8.06
N THR A 27 12.43 8.33 8.13
CA THR A 27 11.76 7.16 8.69
C THR A 27 12.00 5.95 7.79
N PRO A 28 12.50 4.81 8.33
CA PRO A 28 12.64 3.58 7.54
C PRO A 28 11.32 3.19 6.86
N TYR A 29 11.41 2.75 5.60
CA TYR A 29 10.21 2.46 4.80
C TYR A 29 9.32 1.40 5.43
N ILE A 30 9.94 0.38 6.03
CA ILE A 30 9.24 -0.76 6.65
C ILE A 30 8.18 -0.36 7.70
N VAL A 31 8.29 0.83 8.30
CA VAL A 31 7.28 1.33 9.26
C VAL A 31 5.89 1.41 8.62
N HIS A 32 5.82 1.74 7.32
CA HIS A 32 4.55 1.81 6.58
C HIS A 32 3.89 0.43 6.40
N PRO A 33 4.52 -0.58 5.81
CA PRO A 33 3.93 -1.91 5.71
C PRO A 33 3.57 -2.54 7.07
N MET A 34 4.37 -2.28 8.10
CA MET A 34 4.03 -2.71 9.46
C MET A 34 2.78 -2.00 10.00
N GLU A 35 2.63 -0.69 9.78
CA GLU A 35 1.41 0.03 10.15
C GLU A 35 0.20 -0.48 9.37
N ALA A 36 0.35 -0.77 8.07
CA ALA A 36 -0.69 -1.39 7.25
C ALA A 36 -1.13 -2.75 7.82
N ALA A 37 -0.19 -3.61 8.19
CA ALA A 37 -0.51 -4.90 8.82
C ALA A 37 -1.24 -4.74 10.17
N VAL A 38 -0.87 -3.74 10.99
CA VAL A 38 -1.58 -3.42 12.25
C VAL A 38 -3.01 -2.94 11.97
N ILE A 39 -3.21 -2.13 10.95
CA ILE A 39 -4.56 -1.69 10.55
C ILE A 39 -5.38 -2.90 10.07
N ALA A 40 -4.82 -3.73 9.18
CA ALA A 40 -5.48 -4.95 8.68
C ALA A 40 -5.90 -5.88 9.83
N SER A 41 -5.04 -6.07 10.84
CA SER A 41 -5.33 -6.94 11.99
C SER A 41 -6.50 -6.47 12.86
N SER A 42 -6.91 -5.21 12.75
CA SER A 42 -8.12 -4.71 13.40
C SER A 42 -9.42 -5.09 12.66
N LEU A 43 -9.31 -5.61 11.43
CA LEU A 43 -10.43 -5.92 10.54
C LEU A 43 -10.54 -7.40 10.18
N THR A 44 -9.45 -8.17 10.37
CA THR A 44 -9.39 -9.59 10.05
C THR A 44 -8.30 -10.31 10.86
N GLU A 45 -8.52 -11.61 11.12
CA GLU A 45 -7.51 -12.53 11.67
C GLU A 45 -6.89 -13.43 10.57
N ASP A 46 -7.26 -13.23 9.31
CA ASP A 46 -6.78 -14.03 8.19
C ASP A 46 -5.28 -13.77 7.93
N GLU A 47 -4.47 -14.81 8.16
CA GLU A 47 -3.01 -14.72 8.03
C GLU A 47 -2.55 -14.33 6.62
N ASP A 48 -3.29 -14.72 5.56
CA ASP A 48 -2.95 -14.35 4.17
C ASP A 48 -3.12 -12.85 3.94
N VAL A 49 -4.19 -12.26 4.47
CA VAL A 49 -4.42 -10.81 4.38
C VAL A 49 -3.38 -10.04 5.19
N LEU A 50 -2.99 -10.53 6.37
CA LEU A 50 -1.95 -9.91 7.18
C LEU A 50 -0.57 -10.01 6.50
N CYS A 51 -0.25 -11.17 5.89
CA CYS A 51 0.95 -11.31 5.07
C CYS A 51 0.94 -10.35 3.87
N ALA A 52 -0.17 -10.27 3.15
CA ALA A 52 -0.31 -9.35 2.02
C ALA A 52 -0.13 -7.89 2.47
N ALA A 53 -0.70 -7.51 3.62
CA ALA A 53 -0.57 -6.15 4.15
C ALA A 53 0.87 -5.75 4.49
N VAL A 54 1.70 -6.68 5.00
CA VAL A 54 3.11 -6.38 5.26
C VAL A 54 3.98 -6.47 4.00
N LEU A 55 3.51 -7.15 2.93
CA LEU A 55 4.23 -7.37 1.68
C LEU A 55 3.77 -6.45 0.54
N HIS A 56 2.70 -5.65 0.70
CA HIS A 56 1.98 -4.99 -0.38
C HIS A 56 2.85 -4.18 -1.34
N ASP A 57 3.85 -3.48 -0.83
CA ASP A 57 4.75 -2.63 -1.61
C ASP A 57 5.99 -3.36 -2.15
N THR A 58 6.21 -4.65 -1.81
CA THR A 58 7.45 -5.35 -2.18
C THR A 58 7.61 -5.50 -3.68
N VAL A 59 6.55 -5.87 -4.41
CA VAL A 59 6.59 -6.02 -5.88
C VAL A 59 6.64 -4.67 -6.56
N GLU A 60 6.00 -3.65 -5.99
CA GLU A 60 5.91 -2.33 -6.59
C GLU A 60 7.22 -1.52 -6.44
N ASP A 61 7.85 -1.59 -5.27
CA ASP A 61 8.93 -0.68 -4.89
C ASP A 61 10.31 -1.34 -4.77
N THR A 62 10.41 -2.67 -4.94
CA THR A 62 11.66 -3.43 -4.81
C THR A 62 11.86 -4.38 -5.99
N PRO A 63 13.02 -5.03 -6.13
CA PRO A 63 13.23 -6.05 -7.17
C PRO A 63 12.45 -7.35 -6.97
N VAL A 64 11.71 -7.51 -5.89
CA VAL A 64 10.90 -8.71 -5.62
C VAL A 64 9.87 -8.93 -6.72
N THR A 65 9.77 -10.16 -7.20
CA THR A 65 8.83 -10.56 -8.24
C THR A 65 7.58 -11.23 -7.67
N ALA A 66 6.49 -11.18 -8.40
CA ALA A 66 5.28 -11.94 -8.08
C ALA A 66 5.53 -13.46 -7.99
N GLY A 67 6.51 -13.97 -8.76
CA GLY A 67 6.92 -15.37 -8.72
C GLY A 67 7.50 -15.76 -7.37
N GLU A 68 8.42 -14.95 -6.83
CA GLU A 68 9.00 -15.15 -5.50
C GLU A 68 7.94 -15.12 -4.39
N LEU A 69 6.98 -14.18 -4.47
CA LEU A 69 5.89 -14.16 -3.49
C LEU A 69 5.01 -15.41 -3.55
N ARG A 70 4.72 -15.93 -4.75
CA ARG A 70 3.95 -17.19 -4.91
C ARG A 70 4.68 -18.37 -4.30
N GLU A 71 5.98 -18.47 -4.55
CA GLU A 71 6.81 -19.56 -4.05
C GLU A 71 6.93 -19.53 -2.51
N GLU A 72 7.13 -18.35 -1.92
CA GLU A 72 7.36 -18.20 -0.48
C GLU A 72 6.07 -18.16 0.36
N PHE A 73 4.99 -17.54 -0.16
CA PHE A 73 3.78 -17.23 0.60
C PHE A 73 2.50 -17.80 0.01
N GLY A 74 2.54 -18.35 -1.20
CA GLY A 74 1.41 -18.94 -1.89
C GLY A 74 0.66 -17.97 -2.80
N GLU A 75 -0.20 -18.54 -3.67
CA GLU A 75 -0.92 -17.79 -4.71
C GLU A 75 -1.84 -16.72 -4.15
N ARG A 76 -2.54 -17.00 -3.05
CA ARG A 76 -3.51 -16.06 -2.46
C ARG A 76 -2.84 -14.79 -1.96
N VAL A 77 -1.72 -14.91 -1.23
CA VAL A 77 -0.95 -13.75 -0.76
C VAL A 77 -0.41 -12.95 -1.96
N ALA A 78 0.19 -13.62 -2.95
CA ALA A 78 0.71 -12.95 -4.13
C ALA A 78 -0.38 -12.22 -4.92
N SER A 79 -1.57 -12.81 -5.07
CA SER A 79 -2.70 -12.21 -5.76
C SER A 79 -3.21 -10.95 -5.05
N LEU A 80 -3.30 -10.97 -3.71
CA LEU A 80 -3.66 -9.80 -2.90
C LEU A 80 -2.63 -8.67 -3.06
N VAL A 81 -1.33 -8.99 -2.98
CA VAL A 81 -0.27 -7.99 -3.20
C VAL A 81 -0.36 -7.39 -4.60
N LEU A 82 -0.55 -8.20 -5.62
CA LEU A 82 -0.68 -7.73 -7.01
C LEU A 82 -1.93 -6.88 -7.23
N PHE A 83 -3.01 -7.14 -6.48
CA PHE A 83 -4.22 -6.31 -6.55
C PHE A 83 -3.97 -4.87 -6.09
N ASP A 84 -3.17 -4.66 -5.03
CA ASP A 84 -2.83 -3.31 -4.54
C ASP A 84 -1.68 -2.65 -5.32
N SER A 85 -0.91 -3.43 -6.10
CA SER A 85 0.25 -2.94 -6.86
C SER A 85 -0.20 -2.17 -8.12
N GLU A 86 0.35 -0.96 -8.32
CA GLU A 86 0.08 -0.14 -9.50
C GLU A 86 1.01 -0.49 -10.66
N ASN A 87 0.48 -0.49 -11.88
CA ASN A 87 1.34 -0.50 -13.07
C ASN A 87 2.00 0.87 -13.25
N LYS A 88 3.25 0.99 -12.85
CA LYS A 88 4.01 2.26 -12.90
C LYS A 88 4.28 2.79 -14.32
N ARG A 89 4.01 2.00 -15.35
CA ARG A 89 4.25 2.35 -16.77
C ARG A 89 5.67 2.86 -16.97
N GLU A 90 6.64 1.93 -16.80
CA GLU A 90 8.06 2.22 -16.98
C GLU A 90 8.32 2.98 -18.28
N GLY A 91 9.18 3.99 -18.21
CA GLY A 91 9.51 4.86 -19.37
C GLY A 91 8.61 6.09 -19.52
N LEU A 92 7.52 6.21 -18.76
CA LEU A 92 6.70 7.43 -18.73
C LEU A 92 6.92 8.22 -17.42
N PRO A 93 6.87 9.56 -17.46
CA PRO A 93 6.97 10.36 -16.25
C PRO A 93 5.85 10.01 -15.26
N PRO A 94 6.15 9.74 -13.96
CA PRO A 94 5.15 9.34 -12.98
C PRO A 94 4.00 10.35 -12.79
N ALA A 95 4.26 11.64 -13.01
CA ALA A 95 3.25 12.69 -12.93
C ALA A 95 2.19 12.58 -14.05
N ASP A 96 2.62 12.21 -15.27
CA ASP A 96 1.76 12.14 -16.45
C ASP A 96 0.81 10.93 -16.40
N THR A 97 1.21 9.87 -15.72
CA THR A 97 0.43 8.63 -15.56
C THR A 97 -0.35 8.56 -14.25
N TRP A 98 -0.16 9.55 -13.35
CA TRP A 98 -0.70 9.49 -12.00
C TRP A 98 -2.23 9.33 -11.97
N GLU A 99 -2.95 10.17 -12.68
CA GLU A 99 -4.42 10.18 -12.69
C GLU A 99 -4.99 8.88 -13.26
N LEU A 100 -4.40 8.40 -14.36
CA LEU A 100 -4.78 7.14 -14.98
C LEU A 100 -4.60 5.96 -14.00
N ARG A 101 -3.43 5.86 -13.35
CA ARG A 101 -3.16 4.79 -12.36
C ARG A 101 -4.13 4.84 -11.18
N LYS A 102 -4.43 6.05 -10.68
CA LYS A 102 -5.39 6.22 -9.58
C LYS A 102 -6.82 5.86 -10.00
N GLN A 103 -7.22 6.19 -11.23
CA GLN A 103 -8.51 5.77 -11.75
C GLN A 103 -8.60 4.24 -11.87
N GLU A 104 -7.55 3.59 -12.37
CA GLU A 104 -7.48 2.12 -12.45
C GLU A 104 -7.65 1.46 -11.07
N THR A 105 -6.99 2.00 -10.03
CA THR A 105 -7.19 1.54 -8.65
C THR A 105 -8.65 1.69 -8.19
N LEU A 106 -9.28 2.83 -8.47
CA LEU A 106 -10.68 3.06 -8.12
C LEU A 106 -11.64 2.12 -8.88
N ASP A 107 -11.35 1.84 -10.14
CA ASP A 107 -12.16 0.93 -10.96
C ASP A 107 -12.02 -0.51 -10.48
N ALA A 108 -10.81 -0.98 -10.20
CA ALA A 108 -10.56 -2.29 -9.62
C ALA A 108 -11.27 -2.47 -8.27
N LEU A 109 -11.19 -1.45 -7.42
CA LEU A 109 -11.81 -1.48 -6.09
C LEU A 109 -13.34 -1.57 -6.14
N SER A 110 -13.97 -1.14 -7.24
CA SER A 110 -15.44 -1.24 -7.43
C SER A 110 -15.95 -2.68 -7.49
N SER A 111 -15.12 -3.63 -7.88
CA SER A 111 -15.44 -5.07 -7.95
C SER A 111 -14.67 -5.93 -6.95
N ALA A 112 -13.88 -5.30 -6.07
CA ALA A 112 -13.04 -5.96 -5.10
C ALA A 112 -13.85 -6.65 -4.01
N GLY A 113 -13.38 -7.82 -3.58
CA GLY A 113 -13.88 -8.51 -2.40
C GLY A 113 -13.46 -7.83 -1.09
N ARG A 114 -13.95 -8.38 0.02
CA ARG A 114 -13.66 -7.80 1.35
C ARG A 114 -12.16 -7.79 1.69
N GLU A 115 -11.42 -8.81 1.28
CA GLU A 115 -10.00 -8.95 1.59
C GLU A 115 -9.15 -7.89 0.88
N GLU A 116 -9.41 -7.67 -0.41
CA GLU A 116 -8.79 -6.61 -1.20
C GLU A 116 -9.15 -5.22 -0.64
N GLN A 117 -10.40 -5.02 -0.21
CA GLN A 117 -10.82 -3.78 0.41
C GLN A 117 -10.11 -3.53 1.74
N ILE A 118 -9.89 -4.57 2.58
CA ILE A 118 -9.11 -4.47 3.82
C ILE A 118 -7.66 -4.08 3.49
N LEU A 119 -7.05 -4.71 2.50
CA LEU A 119 -5.67 -4.42 2.10
C LEU A 119 -5.52 -2.97 1.64
N VAL A 120 -6.33 -2.53 0.68
CA VAL A 120 -6.32 -1.16 0.16
C VAL A 120 -6.59 -0.13 1.27
N LEU A 121 -7.57 -0.38 2.15
CA LEU A 121 -7.83 0.49 3.30
C LEU A 121 -6.59 0.63 4.18
N SER A 122 -5.93 -0.49 4.47
CA SER A 122 -4.79 -0.53 5.39
C SER A 122 -3.60 0.27 4.86
N ASP A 123 -3.26 0.12 3.58
CA ASP A 123 -2.25 0.93 2.91
C ASP A 123 -2.65 2.41 2.88
N LYS A 124 -3.83 2.73 2.34
CA LYS A 124 -4.22 4.13 2.11
C LYS A 124 -4.44 4.88 3.43
N LEU A 125 -4.91 4.21 4.49
CA LEU A 125 -5.02 4.83 5.82
C LEU A 125 -3.65 5.10 6.44
N SER A 126 -2.68 4.19 6.33
CA SER A 126 -1.30 4.44 6.76
C SER A 126 -0.69 5.62 6.01
N ASN A 127 -0.90 5.69 4.68
CA ASN A 127 -0.46 6.81 3.86
C ASN A 127 -1.12 8.13 4.30
N LEU A 128 -2.43 8.16 4.52
CA LEU A 128 -3.14 9.36 5.00
C LEU A 128 -2.65 9.83 6.38
N ARG A 129 -2.37 8.92 7.30
CA ARG A 129 -1.79 9.25 8.61
C ARG A 129 -0.42 9.92 8.46
N SER A 130 0.40 9.43 7.53
CA SER A 130 1.71 10.03 7.22
C SER A 130 1.56 11.42 6.59
N ILE A 131 0.64 11.57 5.65
CA ILE A 131 0.30 12.86 5.01
C ILE A 131 -0.18 13.85 6.08
N PHE A 132 -1.10 13.44 6.94
CA PHE A 132 -1.65 14.30 8.00
C PHE A 132 -0.56 14.80 8.96
N ARG A 133 0.33 13.91 9.43
CA ARG A 133 1.47 14.31 10.27
C ARG A 133 2.37 15.32 9.55
N SER A 134 2.69 15.07 8.29
CA SER A 134 3.50 15.99 7.49
C SER A 134 2.80 17.34 7.26
N PHE A 135 1.47 17.33 7.12
CA PHE A 135 0.69 18.55 6.98
C PHE A 135 0.73 19.41 8.25
N LEU A 136 0.64 18.81 9.43
CA LEU A 136 0.76 19.53 10.70
C LEU A 136 2.13 20.21 10.86
N GLU A 137 3.19 19.62 10.30
CA GLU A 137 4.55 20.14 10.39
C GLU A 137 4.87 21.19 9.30
N LYS A 138 4.40 20.97 8.07
CA LYS A 138 4.86 21.68 6.86
C LYS A 138 3.76 22.48 6.15
N GLY A 139 2.49 22.30 6.56
CA GLY A 139 1.36 22.86 5.83
C GLY A 139 1.33 22.39 4.38
N ASP A 140 0.88 23.24 3.47
CA ASP A 140 0.78 22.92 2.03
C ASP A 140 2.14 22.65 1.36
N ALA A 141 3.28 23.00 1.99
CA ALA A 141 4.60 22.66 1.44
C ALA A 141 4.87 21.16 1.35
N LEU A 142 4.12 20.30 2.07
CA LEU A 142 4.22 18.86 1.96
C LEU A 142 4.00 18.36 0.52
N TRP A 143 3.10 19.02 -0.24
CA TRP A 143 2.73 18.57 -1.59
C TRP A 143 3.88 18.67 -2.60
N LEU A 144 4.91 19.45 -2.32
CA LEU A 144 6.11 19.55 -3.15
C LEU A 144 6.92 18.24 -3.19
N ALA A 145 6.74 17.36 -2.20
CA ALA A 145 7.39 16.04 -2.16
C ALA A 145 6.68 14.98 -3.02
N PHE A 146 5.47 15.25 -3.52
CA PHE A 146 4.70 14.30 -4.32
C PHE A 146 4.87 14.52 -5.82
N HIS A 147 4.71 13.46 -6.61
CA HIS A 147 4.63 13.57 -8.07
C HIS A 147 3.39 14.36 -8.50
N GLN A 148 2.23 14.09 -7.88
CA GLN A 148 1.05 14.92 -8.01
C GLN A 148 1.03 15.95 -6.88
N LYS A 149 1.24 17.23 -7.23
CA LYS A 149 1.33 18.35 -6.28
C LYS A 149 -0.01 19.03 -6.02
N ASP A 150 -1.01 18.77 -6.86
CA ASP A 150 -2.35 19.32 -6.69
C ASP A 150 -3.10 18.59 -5.58
N LYS A 151 -3.35 19.29 -4.48
CA LYS A 151 -4.06 18.76 -3.31
C LYS A 151 -5.49 18.35 -3.62
N ASN A 152 -6.17 18.99 -4.60
CA ASN A 152 -7.53 18.63 -4.97
C ASN A 152 -7.56 17.26 -5.69
N LYS A 153 -6.53 16.94 -6.48
CA LYS A 153 -6.38 15.61 -7.09
C LYS A 153 -6.07 14.55 -6.03
N GLN A 154 -5.26 14.87 -5.02
CA GLN A 154 -5.04 13.98 -3.89
C GLN A 154 -6.34 13.73 -3.11
N GLU A 155 -7.10 14.80 -2.81
CA GLU A 155 -8.41 14.69 -2.16
C GLU A 155 -9.39 13.83 -2.97
N TRP A 156 -9.50 14.07 -4.28
CA TRP A 156 -10.32 13.26 -5.19
C TRP A 156 -9.99 11.77 -5.07
N TYR A 157 -8.72 11.41 -5.09
CA TYR A 157 -8.33 10.01 -5.00
C TYR A 157 -8.72 9.37 -3.67
N TYR A 158 -8.36 10.00 -2.54
CA TYR A 158 -8.67 9.42 -1.23
C TYR A 158 -10.17 9.40 -0.91
N ARG A 159 -10.95 10.37 -1.39
CA ARG A 159 -12.42 10.31 -1.32
C ARG A 159 -12.97 9.16 -2.17
N GLY A 160 -12.47 9.00 -3.39
CA GLY A 160 -12.83 7.89 -4.25
C GLY A 160 -12.56 6.53 -3.60
N ILE A 161 -11.40 6.34 -2.95
CA ILE A 161 -11.13 5.13 -2.16
C ILE A 161 -12.20 4.94 -1.08
N ALA A 162 -12.45 5.95 -0.24
CA ALA A 162 -13.44 5.84 0.85
C ALA A 162 -14.85 5.50 0.34
N GLU A 163 -15.24 6.01 -0.82
CA GLU A 163 -16.53 5.71 -1.44
C GLU A 163 -16.64 4.26 -1.94
N LYS A 164 -15.52 3.67 -2.37
CA LYS A 164 -15.48 2.30 -2.92
C LYS A 164 -15.34 1.21 -1.85
N LEU A 165 -14.93 1.53 -0.64
CA LEU A 165 -14.79 0.59 0.47
C LEU A 165 -16.17 0.21 1.07
N THR A 166 -17.07 -0.32 0.24
CA THR A 166 -18.48 -0.53 0.60
C THR A 166 -18.69 -1.74 1.53
N LEU A 167 -17.81 -2.74 1.46
CA LEU A 167 -17.88 -3.95 2.30
C LEU A 167 -17.29 -3.77 3.71
N LEU A 168 -16.79 -2.57 4.04
CA LEU A 168 -16.16 -2.23 5.32
C LEU A 168 -16.95 -1.15 6.10
N ARG A 169 -18.19 -0.86 5.71
CA ARG A 169 -18.99 0.24 6.31
C ARG A 169 -19.90 -0.19 7.45
N ASP A 170 -19.93 -1.48 7.81
CA ASP A 170 -20.80 -2.03 8.86
C ASP A 170 -20.14 -2.02 10.23
#